data_4dad29eeeaa7f8d93134ab89d3042a93
#
_entry.id   4dad29eeeaa7f8d93134ab89d3042a93
#
_cell.length_a   1.000
_cell.length_b   1.000
_cell.length_c   1.000
_cell.angle_alpha   90.00
_cell.angle_beta   90.00
_cell.angle_gamma   90.00
#
_symmetry.space_group_name_H-M   'P 1'
#
loop_
_entity.id
_entity.type
_entity.pdbx_description
1 polymer ?
#
loop_
_entity_poly.entity_id
_entity_poly.type
_entity_poly.pdbx_seq_one_letter_code
_entity_poly.pdbx_strand_id
1 'polypeptide(L)'
;MVNRIRARATSAAAGIVFFLTAPAAAQVTSAPPAAQAKTVTCSATAGGRQHCPADTSAGVILLRSAGEAACLLGKTWGYDDTGIWVTDGCSGEFQVGQVARADAPAPVPAAPAPAPGQLGSKMVPPPERIETWGEFDPGGGFLVGRSSVGELGISGYALARYVNQMPGEQTFIDHLGNTRTVDGRNDIWPHRVMIFLKGWLGNPRLIYAVTFWTVLDTNQNAIFGNLGYQFSRKFSLYTGLNGNPGTRSLQGSHPLWLGHDRVMADEFFRPFFSAGVWTQGEPVPGLWYNVMLGDNNSILGVKSSQLDRKFTYGGSMWWMPTTKEFGPKGAYGDWEAHEKLATRFGFSTTWSPEQRFTSSTGGSDNTTLRLADSLNVFDTGSLATGVTVDMVDYQILSFDAGMKYKGVFLQTEIYNRWLDNFKADGPLPVASIHDVGFYVQGAFFPVPKKLELYAATSQIYGDKSAGFSNSSEYLVGMNFYPFNTRNHRLNAQVIDVNRSPVSSAFGYYVGGQKGTSFSTAFSVFF
;
A
#
# COMPACT_ATOMS: atom_id res chain seq x y z
N MET A 1 -33.26 8.88 -48.66
CA MET A 1 -32.34 7.82 -49.08
C MET A 1 -31.00 8.16 -48.47
N VAL A 2 -30.70 7.61 -47.31
CA VAL A 2 -29.33 7.61 -46.73
C VAL A 2 -29.21 6.34 -45.91
N ASN A 3 -28.30 5.47 -46.28
CA ASN A 3 -28.04 4.15 -45.72
C ASN A 3 -27.47 4.25 -44.28
N ARG A 4 -28.10 3.54 -43.35
CA ARG A 4 -27.55 3.23 -42.06
C ARG A 4 -26.67 1.97 -42.13
N ILE A 5 -25.39 2.12 -41.95
CA ILE A 5 -24.48 1.00 -41.74
C ILE A 5 -24.50 0.68 -40.23
N ARG A 6 -25.06 -0.46 -39.86
CA ARG A 6 -24.95 -1.05 -38.52
C ARG A 6 -23.68 -1.90 -38.49
N ALA A 7 -22.69 -1.48 -37.73
CA ALA A 7 -21.58 -2.33 -37.34
C ALA A 7 -22.03 -3.25 -36.18
N ARG A 8 -22.05 -4.55 -36.44
CA ARG A 8 -22.20 -5.58 -35.38
C ARG A 8 -20.82 -5.86 -34.82
N ALA A 9 -20.62 -5.59 -33.55
CA ALA A 9 -19.49 -6.09 -32.79
C ALA A 9 -19.73 -7.56 -32.43
N THR A 10 -18.94 -8.45 -32.99
CA THR A 10 -18.89 -9.87 -32.63
C THR A 10 -17.93 -10.04 -31.46
N SER A 11 -18.45 -10.52 -30.34
CA SER A 11 -17.67 -10.92 -29.17
C SER A 11 -16.87 -12.18 -29.51
N ALA A 12 -15.56 -12.09 -29.57
CA ALA A 12 -14.68 -13.23 -29.61
C ALA A 12 -14.34 -13.65 -28.18
N ALA A 13 -14.93 -14.74 -27.72
CA ALA A 13 -14.52 -15.44 -26.52
C ALA A 13 -13.24 -16.23 -26.82
N ALA A 14 -12.09 -15.80 -26.29
CA ALA A 14 -10.84 -16.55 -26.35
C ALA A 14 -10.85 -17.62 -25.24
N GLY A 15 -11.09 -18.87 -25.62
CA GLY A 15 -10.91 -20.03 -24.77
C GLY A 15 -9.41 -20.31 -24.56
N ILE A 16 -8.96 -20.27 -23.31
CA ILE A 16 -7.60 -20.68 -22.94
C ILE A 16 -7.61 -22.19 -22.74
N VAL A 17 -6.98 -22.92 -23.67
CA VAL A 17 -6.75 -24.37 -23.58
C VAL A 17 -5.44 -24.59 -22.83
N PHE A 18 -5.49 -25.24 -21.67
CA PHE A 18 -4.30 -25.70 -20.94
C PHE A 18 -3.80 -27.02 -21.55
N PHE A 19 -2.60 -27.00 -22.11
CA PHE A 19 -1.86 -28.22 -22.41
C PHE A 19 -1.06 -28.67 -21.17
N LEU A 20 -1.39 -29.84 -20.65
CA LEU A 20 -0.60 -30.54 -19.64
C LEU A 20 0.51 -31.30 -20.36
N THR A 21 1.77 -30.86 -20.20
CA THR A 21 2.94 -31.66 -20.57
C THR A 21 3.54 -32.27 -19.31
N ALA A 22 3.75 -33.58 -19.34
CA ALA A 22 4.38 -34.35 -18.27
C ALA A 22 5.89 -34.04 -18.18
N PRO A 23 6.50 -34.04 -16.97
CA PRO A 23 7.92 -33.77 -16.82
C PRO A 23 8.76 -35.03 -17.10
N ALA A 24 9.83 -34.86 -17.86
CA ALA A 24 10.89 -35.85 -18.05
C ALA A 24 11.72 -36.00 -16.78
N ALA A 25 12.05 -37.24 -16.43
CA ALA A 25 12.88 -37.57 -15.28
C ALA A 25 14.33 -37.10 -15.47
N ALA A 26 14.81 -36.24 -14.56
CA ALA A 26 16.22 -35.84 -14.49
C ALA A 26 16.97 -36.76 -13.52
N GLN A 27 18.14 -37.25 -13.95
CA GLN A 27 19.03 -38.10 -13.19
C GLN A 27 19.64 -37.33 -12.01
N VAL A 28 19.64 -37.96 -10.84
CA VAL A 28 20.21 -37.44 -9.59
C VAL A 28 21.73 -37.70 -9.60
N THR A 29 22.52 -36.65 -9.64
CA THR A 29 23.96 -36.70 -9.30
C THR A 29 24.10 -36.54 -7.78
N SER A 30 24.84 -37.44 -7.15
CA SER A 30 25.09 -37.50 -5.71
C SER A 30 25.84 -36.26 -5.21
N ALA A 31 25.28 -35.61 -4.17
CA ALA A 31 25.88 -34.50 -3.44
C ALA A 31 26.98 -35.01 -2.46
N PRO A 32 28.00 -34.19 -2.14
CA PRO A 32 29.03 -34.54 -1.15
C PRO A 32 28.43 -34.62 0.27
N PRO A 33 29.07 -35.34 1.22
CA PRO A 33 28.55 -35.58 2.56
C PRO A 33 28.42 -34.27 3.37
N ALA A 34 27.26 -34.06 3.99
CA ALA A 34 26.98 -32.92 4.84
C ALA A 34 27.86 -32.94 6.10
N ALA A 35 28.43 -31.77 6.43
CA ALA A 35 29.17 -31.58 7.69
C ALA A 35 28.22 -31.71 8.88
N GLN A 36 28.58 -32.56 9.88
CA GLN A 36 27.79 -32.82 11.06
C GLN A 36 27.69 -31.59 11.96
N ALA A 37 26.48 -31.22 12.37
CA ALA A 37 26.24 -30.16 13.35
C ALA A 37 26.93 -30.52 14.69
N LYS A 38 27.73 -29.59 15.22
CA LYS A 38 28.47 -29.78 16.48
C LYS A 38 27.77 -29.00 17.60
N THR A 39 27.61 -29.62 18.76
CA THR A 39 27.08 -28.96 19.96
C THR A 39 28.23 -28.47 20.83
N VAL A 40 28.18 -27.24 21.29
CA VAL A 40 29.14 -26.60 22.19
C VAL A 40 28.42 -26.15 23.46
N THR A 41 28.91 -26.52 24.62
CA THR A 41 28.41 -26.04 25.91
C THR A 41 29.28 -24.90 26.39
N CYS A 42 28.66 -23.77 26.78
CA CYS A 42 29.34 -22.59 27.28
C CYS A 42 28.64 -22.07 28.53
N SER A 43 29.41 -21.80 29.60
CA SER A 43 28.87 -21.44 30.91
C SER A 43 29.66 -20.29 31.56
N ALA A 44 28.97 -19.29 32.12
CA ALA A 44 29.56 -18.24 32.93
C ALA A 44 28.99 -18.25 34.34
N THR A 45 29.80 -17.88 35.32
CA THR A 45 29.34 -17.58 36.70
C THR A 45 28.69 -16.19 36.77
N ALA A 46 27.92 -15.94 37.83
CA ALA A 46 27.33 -14.62 38.06
C ALA A 46 28.40 -13.52 38.09
N GLY A 47 28.24 -12.47 37.29
CA GLY A 47 29.20 -11.38 37.11
C GLY A 47 30.45 -11.75 36.30
N GLY A 48 30.59 -12.99 35.84
CA GLY A 48 31.68 -13.46 35.00
C GLY A 48 31.35 -13.46 33.51
N ARG A 49 32.40 -13.45 32.67
CA ARG A 49 32.29 -13.66 31.22
C ARG A 49 33.17 -14.81 30.79
N GLN A 50 32.63 -15.71 30.00
CA GLN A 50 33.32 -16.85 29.42
C GLN A 50 33.20 -16.83 27.89
N HIS A 51 34.31 -17.11 27.20
CA HIS A 51 34.36 -17.29 25.76
C HIS A 51 34.69 -18.74 25.43
N CYS A 52 33.90 -19.37 24.58
CA CYS A 52 34.02 -20.76 24.16
C CYS A 52 34.34 -20.82 22.67
N PRO A 53 35.58 -21.20 22.28
CA PRO A 53 35.97 -21.24 20.87
C PRO A 53 35.10 -22.20 20.07
N ALA A 54 34.58 -21.74 18.92
CA ALA A 54 33.76 -22.53 18.02
C ALA A 54 33.79 -21.92 16.62
N ASP A 55 33.59 -22.74 15.58
CA ASP A 55 33.35 -22.23 14.24
C ASP A 55 31.89 -21.72 14.14
N THR A 56 31.75 -20.41 14.12
CA THR A 56 30.49 -19.70 14.11
C THR A 56 30.10 -19.19 12.72
N SER A 57 30.89 -19.50 11.69
CA SER A 57 30.74 -18.98 10.32
C SER A 57 29.37 -19.30 9.68
N ALA A 58 28.73 -20.38 10.09
CA ALA A 58 27.39 -20.77 9.65
C ALA A 58 26.26 -20.33 10.61
N GLY A 59 26.59 -19.50 11.62
CA GLY A 59 25.67 -19.06 12.67
C GLY A 59 25.65 -19.98 13.89
N VAL A 60 25.03 -19.50 14.98
CA VAL A 60 24.92 -20.21 16.27
C VAL A 60 23.48 -20.22 16.72
N ILE A 61 23.00 -21.38 17.16
CA ILE A 61 21.65 -21.55 17.71
C ILE A 61 21.77 -22.02 19.16
N LEU A 62 21.13 -21.32 20.10
CA LEU A 62 20.98 -21.78 21.47
C LEU A 62 19.94 -22.90 21.52
N LEU A 63 20.38 -24.12 21.82
CA LEU A 63 19.50 -25.28 21.94
C LEU A 63 18.82 -25.36 23.31
N ARG A 64 19.57 -25.05 24.37
CA ARG A 64 19.11 -25.14 25.76
C ARG A 64 19.81 -24.13 26.65
N SER A 65 19.04 -23.41 27.48
CA SER A 65 19.56 -22.59 28.59
C SER A 65 19.49 -23.39 29.90
N ALA A 66 20.60 -23.46 30.63
CA ALA A 66 20.75 -24.29 31.83
C ALA A 66 21.36 -23.56 33.03
N GLY A 67 21.71 -22.26 32.91
CA GLY A 67 22.31 -21.43 33.95
C GLY A 67 21.30 -20.87 34.94
N GLU A 68 21.83 -20.21 35.98
CA GLU A 68 21.02 -19.47 36.98
C GLU A 68 20.33 -18.23 36.35
N ALA A 69 20.92 -17.67 35.33
CA ALA A 69 20.37 -16.56 34.55
C ALA A 69 19.95 -16.98 33.14
N ALA A 70 18.89 -16.36 32.62
CA ALA A 70 18.43 -16.60 31.26
C ALA A 70 19.47 -16.16 30.22
N CYS A 71 19.72 -17.03 29.22
CA CYS A 71 20.59 -16.73 28.09
C CYS A 71 19.85 -15.90 27.04
N LEU A 72 20.12 -14.59 26.98
CA LEU A 72 19.50 -13.64 26.05
C LEU A 72 20.56 -13.19 25.02
N LEU A 73 20.26 -13.39 23.72
CA LEU A 73 21.15 -13.01 22.63
C LEU A 73 21.44 -11.50 22.63
N GLY A 74 22.72 -11.16 22.50
CA GLY A 74 23.19 -9.77 22.53
C GLY A 74 23.26 -9.16 23.94
N LYS A 75 22.81 -9.87 25.00
CA LYS A 75 22.80 -9.39 26.37
C LYS A 75 23.62 -10.28 27.31
N THR A 76 23.24 -11.54 27.48
CA THR A 76 23.92 -12.50 28.35
C THR A 76 24.63 -13.61 27.56
N TRP A 77 24.45 -13.67 26.25
CA TRP A 77 25.23 -14.48 25.33
C TRP A 77 25.27 -13.86 23.92
N GLY A 78 26.23 -14.28 23.13
CA GLY A 78 26.37 -13.96 21.71
C GLY A 78 27.50 -14.74 21.09
N TYR A 79 27.86 -14.43 19.84
CA TYR A 79 28.97 -15.05 19.14
C TYR A 79 29.67 -14.05 18.24
N ASP A 80 30.94 -14.32 17.97
CA ASP A 80 31.79 -13.59 17.03
C ASP A 80 32.54 -14.60 16.15
N ASP A 81 33.45 -14.15 15.30
CA ASP A 81 34.18 -15.01 14.36
C ASP A 81 35.10 -16.01 15.05
N THR A 82 35.31 -15.90 16.36
CA THR A 82 36.21 -16.76 17.16
C THR A 82 35.47 -17.72 18.08
N GLY A 83 34.16 -17.52 18.32
CA GLY A 83 33.36 -18.41 19.17
C GLY A 83 32.14 -17.80 19.79
N ILE A 84 31.67 -18.46 20.85
CA ILE A 84 30.47 -18.11 21.61
C ILE A 84 30.90 -17.50 22.94
N TRP A 85 30.32 -16.37 23.31
CA TRP A 85 30.52 -15.78 24.62
C TRP A 85 29.24 -15.82 25.45
N VAL A 86 29.38 -16.06 26.74
CA VAL A 86 28.31 -16.01 27.75
C VAL A 86 28.74 -15.18 28.94
N THR A 87 27.78 -14.54 29.65
CA THR A 87 28.05 -13.67 30.80
C THR A 87 26.94 -13.78 31.85
N ASP A 88 27.23 -13.29 33.06
CA ASP A 88 26.24 -13.03 34.12
C ASP A 88 25.40 -14.28 34.52
N GLY A 89 26.02 -15.44 34.59
CA GLY A 89 25.35 -16.68 35.02
C GLY A 89 24.56 -17.38 33.92
N CYS A 90 24.64 -16.92 32.67
CA CYS A 90 24.13 -17.68 31.53
C CYS A 90 24.98 -18.92 31.30
N SER A 91 24.34 -20.06 31.16
CA SER A 91 24.92 -21.34 30.74
C SER A 91 24.02 -21.96 29.69
N GLY A 92 24.58 -22.41 28.55
CA GLY A 92 23.78 -22.93 27.46
C GLY A 92 24.49 -23.98 26.61
N GLU A 93 23.70 -24.76 25.91
CA GLU A 93 24.13 -25.64 24.83
C GLU A 93 23.82 -24.97 23.49
N PHE A 94 24.85 -24.82 22.67
CA PHE A 94 24.80 -24.08 21.40
C PHE A 94 25.14 -25.02 20.25
N GLN A 95 24.37 -24.95 19.18
CA GLN A 95 24.65 -25.66 17.94
C GLN A 95 25.38 -24.74 16.98
N VAL A 96 26.49 -25.23 16.42
CA VAL A 96 27.30 -24.56 15.40
C VAL A 96 27.42 -25.41 14.15
N GLY A 97 27.51 -24.81 12.96
CA GLY A 97 27.60 -25.50 11.67
C GLY A 97 26.28 -25.58 10.91
N GLN A 98 26.31 -25.97 9.64
CA GLN A 98 25.13 -26.02 8.78
C GLN A 98 24.11 -27.06 9.28
N VAL A 99 22.87 -26.63 9.48
CA VAL A 99 21.74 -27.52 9.70
C VAL A 99 21.39 -28.20 8.38
N ALA A 100 21.65 -29.51 8.23
CA ALA A 100 21.19 -30.27 7.10
C ALA A 100 19.63 -30.24 7.07
N ARG A 101 19.03 -29.88 5.92
CA ARG A 101 17.60 -30.06 5.70
C ARG A 101 17.27 -31.53 5.88
N ALA A 102 16.54 -31.86 6.93
CA ALA A 102 16.01 -33.20 7.11
C ALA A 102 14.91 -33.46 6.08
N ASP A 103 15.06 -34.52 5.31
CA ASP A 103 13.98 -35.06 4.47
C ASP A 103 12.80 -35.45 5.36
N ALA A 104 11.59 -35.35 4.82
CA ALA A 104 10.34 -35.50 5.55
C ALA A 104 10.29 -36.85 6.32
N PRO A 105 9.99 -36.86 7.63
CA PRO A 105 9.87 -38.10 8.39
C PRO A 105 8.54 -38.79 8.11
N ALA A 106 8.60 -40.15 8.17
CA ALA A 106 7.45 -41.03 8.19
C ALA A 106 6.48 -40.70 9.35
N PRO A 107 5.17 -40.99 9.24
CA PRO A 107 4.18 -40.57 10.22
C PRO A 107 4.45 -41.16 11.60
N VAL A 108 4.73 -40.30 12.57
CA VAL A 108 4.90 -40.63 13.98
C VAL A 108 3.52 -40.75 14.64
N PRO A 109 3.28 -41.73 15.54
CA PRO A 109 2.03 -41.85 16.27
C PRO A 109 1.72 -40.61 17.09
N ALA A 110 0.46 -40.18 17.10
CA ALA A 110 0.00 -38.97 17.77
C ALA A 110 0.38 -38.94 19.26
N ALA A 111 1.15 -37.93 19.66
CA ALA A 111 1.42 -37.65 21.08
C ALA A 111 0.15 -37.18 21.80
N PRO A 112 -0.04 -37.47 23.09
CA PRO A 112 -1.22 -37.03 23.84
C PRO A 112 -1.29 -35.49 23.90
N ALA A 113 -2.51 -34.96 23.81
CA ALA A 113 -2.78 -33.53 23.86
C ALA A 113 -2.21 -32.88 25.14
N PRO A 114 -1.54 -31.73 25.05
CA PRO A 114 -1.00 -31.05 26.23
C PRO A 114 -2.13 -30.53 27.13
N ALA A 115 -1.92 -30.67 28.43
CA ALA A 115 -2.85 -30.23 29.46
C ALA A 115 -3.09 -28.71 29.41
N PRO A 116 -4.31 -28.22 29.70
CA PRO A 116 -4.60 -26.78 29.70
C PRO A 116 -3.79 -26.06 30.80
N GLY A 117 -2.93 -25.12 30.43
CA GLY A 117 -2.25 -24.25 31.39
C GLY A 117 -0.77 -23.98 31.20
N GLN A 118 -0.10 -24.54 30.20
CA GLN A 118 1.29 -24.19 29.90
C GLN A 118 1.39 -23.21 28.71
N LEU A 119 1.23 -21.93 28.99
CA LEU A 119 1.74 -20.84 28.17
C LEU A 119 3.27 -20.72 28.32
N GLY A 120 3.98 -21.75 27.97
CA GLY A 120 5.42 -21.76 27.82
C GLY A 120 5.75 -21.49 26.36
N SER A 121 6.15 -20.29 26.05
CA SER A 121 6.49 -19.84 24.70
C SER A 121 7.73 -20.52 24.16
N LYS A 122 7.59 -21.70 23.54
CA LYS A 122 8.54 -22.07 22.50
C LYS A 122 8.24 -21.16 21.31
N MET A 123 9.05 -20.13 21.10
CA MET A 123 8.96 -19.30 19.91
C MET A 123 9.17 -20.20 18.70
N VAL A 124 8.10 -20.46 17.96
CA VAL A 124 8.15 -21.13 16.67
C VAL A 124 8.93 -20.21 15.72
N PRO A 125 9.92 -20.73 14.95
CA PRO A 125 10.62 -19.89 13.97
C PRO A 125 9.60 -19.23 13.05
N PRO A 126 9.91 -17.99 12.55
CA PRO A 126 9.01 -17.33 11.64
C PRO A 126 8.79 -18.21 10.41
N PRO A 127 7.53 -18.38 9.97
CA PRO A 127 7.26 -19.05 8.70
C PRO A 127 7.92 -18.25 7.57
N GLU A 128 8.35 -18.93 6.54
CA GLU A 128 8.83 -18.28 5.31
C GLU A 128 7.69 -17.42 4.76
N ARG A 129 7.84 -16.11 4.87
CA ARG A 129 6.84 -15.16 4.37
C ARG A 129 7.05 -14.97 2.87
N ILE A 130 5.98 -15.13 2.11
CA ILE A 130 5.92 -14.68 0.73
C ILE A 130 5.70 -13.16 0.80
N GLU A 131 6.66 -12.36 0.34
CA GLU A 131 6.46 -10.92 0.20
C GLU A 131 5.26 -10.66 -0.71
N THR A 132 4.33 -9.83 -0.24
CA THR A 132 3.16 -9.40 -1.00
C THR A 132 3.20 -7.89 -1.18
N TRP A 133 2.89 -7.44 -2.37
CA TRP A 133 2.61 -6.04 -2.64
C TRP A 133 1.19 -5.71 -2.17
N GLY A 134 0.95 -4.45 -1.81
CA GLY A 134 -0.39 -4.01 -1.48
C GLY A 134 -0.86 -4.30 -0.05
N GLU A 135 -0.02 -4.85 0.80
CA GLU A 135 -0.35 -4.87 2.23
C GLU A 135 -0.45 -3.45 2.76
N PHE A 136 -1.59 -3.16 3.39
CA PHE A 136 -1.85 -1.88 4.04
C PHE A 136 -1.15 -1.83 5.41
N ASP A 137 0.18 -1.97 5.40
CA ASP A 137 1.02 -2.06 6.58
C ASP A 137 2.33 -1.31 6.34
N PRO A 138 2.52 -0.13 6.95
CA PRO A 138 3.68 0.72 6.70
C PRO A 138 4.98 0.21 7.30
N GLY A 139 4.94 -0.67 8.30
CA GLY A 139 6.14 -1.06 9.03
C GLY A 139 6.20 -2.53 9.43
N GLY A 140 7.37 -2.95 9.91
CA GLY A 140 7.59 -4.28 10.49
C GLY A 140 6.80 -4.49 11.79
N GLY A 141 6.72 -3.45 12.61
CA GLY A 141 6.01 -3.45 13.89
C GLY A 141 6.65 -4.34 14.95
N PHE A 142 5.84 -4.66 15.95
CA PHE A 142 6.22 -5.53 17.05
C PHE A 142 5.52 -6.89 16.94
N LEU A 143 6.25 -7.96 17.15
CA LEU A 143 5.67 -9.28 17.38
C LEU A 143 5.11 -9.34 18.81
N VAL A 144 3.78 -9.45 18.95
CA VAL A 144 3.12 -9.58 20.25
C VAL A 144 3.18 -11.01 20.74
N GLY A 145 2.93 -11.97 19.85
CA GLY A 145 3.01 -13.39 20.17
C GLY A 145 2.93 -14.27 18.94
N ARG A 146 3.51 -15.46 19.07
CA ARG A 146 3.47 -16.52 18.05
C ARG A 146 3.33 -17.87 18.73
N SER A 147 2.47 -18.70 18.18
CA SER A 147 2.25 -20.08 18.61
C SER A 147 2.17 -21.00 17.40
N SER A 148 1.94 -22.28 17.62
CA SER A 148 1.68 -23.23 16.53
C SER A 148 0.35 -22.98 15.79
N VAL A 149 -0.56 -22.19 16.36
CA VAL A 149 -1.89 -21.92 15.80
C VAL A 149 -2.06 -20.50 15.27
N GLY A 150 -1.08 -19.61 15.45
CA GLY A 150 -1.19 -18.27 14.93
C GLY A 150 -0.08 -17.31 15.37
N GLU A 151 -0.09 -16.14 14.77
CA GLU A 151 0.80 -15.01 15.06
C GLU A 151 -0.01 -13.74 15.16
N LEU A 152 0.37 -12.88 16.11
CA LEU A 152 -0.11 -11.51 16.24
C LEU A 152 1.07 -10.55 16.27
N GLY A 153 1.12 -9.65 15.32
CA GLY A 153 2.00 -8.48 15.29
C GLY A 153 1.18 -7.20 15.33
N ILE A 154 1.77 -6.14 15.83
CA ILE A 154 1.20 -4.79 15.84
C ILE A 154 2.18 -3.86 15.15
N SER A 155 1.71 -3.10 14.17
CA SER A 155 2.42 -1.97 13.60
C SER A 155 1.56 -0.71 13.62
N GLY A 156 2.14 0.45 13.39
CA GLY A 156 1.41 1.69 13.46
C GLY A 156 1.99 2.78 12.57
N TYR A 157 1.12 3.75 12.26
CA TYR A 157 1.46 4.96 11.53
C TYR A 157 0.78 6.15 12.18
N ALA A 158 1.54 7.19 12.45
CA ALA A 158 1.02 8.47 12.94
C ALA A 158 1.59 9.61 12.11
N LEU A 159 0.72 10.57 11.78
CA LEU A 159 1.05 11.76 11.01
C LEU A 159 0.42 12.99 11.68
N ALA A 160 1.25 13.94 12.11
CA ALA A 160 0.84 15.29 12.48
C ALA A 160 1.25 16.26 11.37
N ARG A 161 0.34 17.16 10.98
CA ARG A 161 0.53 18.06 9.84
C ARG A 161 0.04 19.47 10.17
N TYR A 162 0.79 20.46 9.71
CA TYR A 162 0.36 21.85 9.54
C TYR A 162 0.17 22.14 8.07
N VAL A 163 -0.93 22.79 7.72
CA VAL A 163 -1.22 23.30 6.38
C VAL A 163 -1.66 24.75 6.51
N ASN A 164 -1.07 25.63 5.70
CA ASN A 164 -1.51 27.00 5.54
C ASN A 164 -1.69 27.32 4.05
N GLN A 165 -2.92 27.57 3.66
CA GLN A 165 -3.28 28.08 2.34
C GLN A 165 -3.24 29.60 2.39
N MET A 166 -2.12 30.19 2.00
CA MET A 166 -1.81 31.61 2.19
C MET A 166 -2.85 32.60 1.63
N PRO A 167 -3.54 32.29 0.51
CA PRO A 167 -4.58 33.19 0.02
C PRO A 167 -5.84 33.32 0.89
N GLY A 168 -6.05 32.39 1.85
CA GLY A 168 -7.25 32.38 2.69
C GLY A 168 -8.53 32.14 1.89
N GLU A 169 -9.59 32.85 2.23
CA GLU A 169 -10.88 32.75 1.51
C GLU A 169 -10.76 33.23 0.07
N GLN A 170 -11.39 32.51 -0.83
CA GLN A 170 -11.41 32.77 -2.27
C GLN A 170 -12.79 32.46 -2.84
N THR A 171 -13.01 32.89 -4.05
CA THR A 171 -14.16 32.46 -4.85
C THR A 171 -13.68 31.95 -6.21
N PHE A 172 -14.42 31.00 -6.77
CA PHE A 172 -14.25 30.56 -8.15
C PHE A 172 -15.62 30.47 -8.85
N ILE A 173 -15.59 30.47 -10.17
CA ILE A 173 -16.77 30.26 -11.00
C ILE A 173 -16.74 28.81 -11.47
N ASP A 174 -17.81 28.02 -11.17
CA ASP A 174 -17.97 26.66 -11.63
C ASP A 174 -18.31 26.62 -13.14
N HIS A 175 -18.36 25.40 -13.73
CA HIS A 175 -18.64 25.24 -15.16
C HIS A 175 -20.07 25.66 -15.55
N LEU A 176 -20.99 25.80 -14.60
CA LEU A 176 -22.36 26.30 -14.80
C LEU A 176 -22.46 27.83 -14.65
N GLY A 177 -21.35 28.53 -14.35
CA GLY A 177 -21.32 29.99 -14.16
C GLY A 177 -21.66 30.43 -12.73
N ASN A 178 -21.84 29.54 -11.77
CA ASN A 178 -22.14 29.92 -10.39
C ASN A 178 -20.86 30.27 -9.64
N THR A 179 -20.95 31.32 -8.80
CA THR A 179 -19.85 31.67 -7.88
C THR A 179 -19.89 30.74 -6.66
N ARG A 180 -18.74 30.14 -6.35
CA ARG A 180 -18.52 29.25 -5.21
C ARG A 180 -17.48 29.83 -4.27
N THR A 181 -17.65 29.65 -2.98
CA THR A 181 -16.67 30.05 -1.96
C THR A 181 -15.69 28.90 -1.70
N VAL A 182 -14.44 29.25 -1.50
CA VAL A 182 -13.36 28.34 -1.10
C VAL A 182 -12.89 28.76 0.28
N ASP A 183 -13.12 27.93 1.26
CA ASP A 183 -12.62 28.15 2.63
C ASP A 183 -11.16 27.72 2.71
N GLY A 184 -10.25 28.70 2.77
CA GLY A 184 -8.82 28.44 2.90
C GLY A 184 -8.48 27.78 4.22
N ARG A 185 -7.54 26.83 4.20
CA ARG A 185 -7.10 26.09 5.39
C ARG A 185 -5.93 26.78 6.07
N ASN A 186 -5.99 26.82 7.42
CA ASN A 186 -4.87 27.15 8.29
C ASN A 186 -5.03 26.31 9.56
N ASP A 187 -4.50 25.09 9.54
CA ASP A 187 -4.79 24.09 10.57
C ASP A 187 -3.56 23.28 10.97
N ILE A 188 -3.58 22.79 12.22
CA ILE A 188 -2.65 21.79 12.74
C ILE A 188 -3.47 20.59 13.16
N TRP A 189 -3.17 19.42 12.58
CA TRP A 189 -3.89 18.19 12.87
C TRP A 189 -2.97 17.00 13.17
N PRO A 190 -3.31 16.13 14.15
CA PRO A 190 -2.91 14.74 14.15
C PRO A 190 -3.69 14.02 13.04
N HIS A 191 -3.24 14.18 11.80
CA HIS A 191 -3.99 13.95 10.58
C HIS A 191 -4.38 12.49 10.36
N ARG A 192 -3.47 11.56 10.66
CA ARG A 192 -3.71 10.12 10.57
C ARG A 192 -3.10 9.41 11.76
N VAL A 193 -3.89 8.58 12.41
CA VAL A 193 -3.39 7.58 13.36
C VAL A 193 -3.95 6.24 12.94
N MET A 194 -3.08 5.31 12.63
CA MET A 194 -3.45 3.98 12.18
C MET A 194 -2.74 2.93 13.02
N ILE A 195 -3.46 1.89 13.43
CA ILE A 195 -2.92 0.73 14.11
C ILE A 195 -3.29 -0.49 13.28
N PHE A 196 -2.32 -1.34 13.02
CA PHE A 196 -2.48 -2.57 12.25
C PHE A 196 -2.22 -3.77 13.14
N LEU A 197 -3.20 -4.65 13.25
CA LEU A 197 -3.04 -5.99 13.80
C LEU A 197 -2.89 -6.94 12.62
N LYS A 198 -1.82 -7.74 12.61
CA LYS A 198 -1.50 -8.60 11.49
C LYS A 198 -0.87 -9.91 11.93
N GLY A 199 -0.99 -10.92 11.10
CA GLY A 199 -0.41 -12.23 11.38
C GLY A 199 -0.99 -13.33 10.51
N TRP A 200 -0.99 -14.54 11.04
CA TRP A 200 -1.57 -15.71 10.39
C TRP A 200 -2.38 -16.54 11.40
N LEU A 201 -3.31 -17.38 10.92
CA LEU A 201 -4.21 -18.20 11.71
C LEU A 201 -4.23 -19.65 11.21
N GLY A 202 -3.96 -20.62 12.09
CA GLY A 202 -3.99 -22.06 11.79
C GLY A 202 -2.91 -22.53 10.82
N ASN A 203 -2.71 -21.81 9.73
CA ASN A 203 -1.71 -22.07 8.71
C ASN A 203 -0.96 -20.77 8.38
N PRO A 204 0.40 -20.77 8.34
CA PRO A 204 1.18 -19.57 8.00
C PRO A 204 0.85 -18.90 6.66
N ARG A 205 0.19 -19.62 5.75
CA ARG A 205 -0.29 -19.08 4.48
C ARG A 205 -1.66 -18.39 4.59
N LEU A 206 -2.41 -18.60 5.67
CA LEU A 206 -3.66 -17.91 5.96
C LEU A 206 -3.36 -16.65 6.76
N ILE A 207 -3.16 -15.55 6.08
CA ILE A 207 -2.77 -14.27 6.66
C ILE A 207 -3.97 -13.37 6.88
N TYR A 208 -3.89 -12.51 7.88
CA TYR A 208 -4.89 -11.50 8.15
C TYR A 208 -4.26 -10.15 8.47
N ALA A 209 -5.00 -9.09 8.20
CA ALA A 209 -4.72 -7.75 8.71
C ALA A 209 -6.02 -7.09 9.15
N VAL A 210 -6.00 -6.41 10.29
CA VAL A 210 -7.09 -5.56 10.77
C VAL A 210 -6.50 -4.17 11.01
N THR A 211 -7.12 -3.17 10.40
CA THR A 211 -6.69 -1.77 10.48
C THR A 211 -7.69 -0.97 11.30
N PHE A 212 -7.19 -0.28 12.31
CA PHE A 212 -7.90 0.77 13.03
C PHE A 212 -7.38 2.10 12.48
N TRP A 213 -8.25 2.87 11.88
CA TRP A 213 -7.91 4.15 11.30
C TRP A 213 -8.78 5.24 11.89
N THR A 214 -8.15 6.22 12.54
CA THR A 214 -8.84 7.42 12.99
C THR A 214 -8.93 8.41 11.83
N VAL A 215 -10.14 8.72 11.44
CA VAL A 215 -10.47 9.72 10.44
C VAL A 215 -10.91 10.97 11.20
N LEU A 216 -9.94 11.73 11.70
CA LEU A 216 -10.22 12.88 12.59
C LEU A 216 -11.07 13.97 11.93
N ASP A 217 -10.94 14.11 10.63
CA ASP A 217 -11.69 15.08 9.84
C ASP A 217 -13.21 14.84 9.85
N THR A 218 -13.63 13.59 9.88
CA THR A 218 -15.04 13.20 9.95
C THR A 218 -15.47 12.79 11.36
N ASN A 219 -14.56 12.88 12.33
CA ASN A 219 -14.77 12.40 13.71
C ASN A 219 -15.18 10.91 13.77
N GLN A 220 -14.74 10.13 12.77
CA GLN A 220 -15.06 8.72 12.61
C GLN A 220 -13.83 7.85 12.85
N ASN A 221 -14.08 6.65 13.38
CA ASN A 221 -13.10 5.59 13.42
C ASN A 221 -13.50 4.52 12.41
N ALA A 222 -12.64 4.24 11.45
CA ALA A 222 -12.83 3.15 10.51
C ALA A 222 -12.09 1.91 11.01
N ILE A 223 -12.78 0.79 11.08
CA ILE A 223 -12.20 -0.52 11.34
C ILE A 223 -12.47 -1.38 10.13
N PHE A 224 -11.42 -1.86 9.50
CA PHE A 224 -11.53 -2.74 8.34
C PHE A 224 -10.39 -3.75 8.34
N GLY A 225 -10.51 -4.75 7.51
CA GLY A 225 -9.47 -5.77 7.43
C GLY A 225 -9.58 -6.59 6.19
N ASN A 226 -8.61 -7.47 6.07
CA ASN A 226 -8.57 -8.48 5.02
C ASN A 226 -8.09 -9.83 5.57
N LEU A 227 -8.49 -10.87 4.88
CA LEU A 227 -8.07 -12.23 5.07
C LEU A 227 -7.56 -12.75 3.72
N GLY A 228 -6.39 -13.38 3.72
CA GLY A 228 -5.78 -13.85 2.48
C GLY A 228 -5.17 -15.23 2.62
N TYR A 229 -5.18 -16.01 1.55
CA TYR A 229 -4.46 -17.27 1.48
C TYR A 229 -3.39 -17.20 0.38
N GLN A 230 -2.13 -17.45 0.77
CA GLN A 230 -0.97 -17.43 -0.11
C GLN A 230 -0.70 -18.82 -0.66
N PHE A 231 -1.20 -19.12 -1.85
CA PHE A 231 -0.96 -20.42 -2.51
C PHE A 231 0.49 -20.55 -2.96
N SER A 232 1.04 -19.47 -3.51
CA SER A 232 2.43 -19.37 -3.99
C SER A 232 2.81 -17.89 -4.17
N ARG A 233 4.08 -17.61 -4.48
CA ARG A 233 4.53 -16.26 -4.90
C ARG A 233 3.77 -15.76 -6.15
N LYS A 234 3.32 -16.67 -7.02
CA LYS A 234 2.63 -16.32 -8.25
C LYS A 234 1.14 -16.03 -8.08
N PHE A 235 0.54 -16.53 -6.99
CA PHE A 235 -0.90 -16.43 -6.78
C PHE A 235 -1.25 -16.44 -5.29
N SER A 236 -1.98 -15.42 -4.87
CA SER A 236 -2.60 -15.30 -3.56
C SER A 236 -4.02 -14.76 -3.75
N LEU A 237 -4.95 -15.20 -2.92
CA LEU A 237 -6.35 -14.78 -2.94
C LEU A 237 -6.70 -14.12 -1.62
N TYR A 238 -7.37 -12.99 -1.68
CA TYR A 238 -7.76 -12.20 -0.51
C TYR A 238 -9.24 -11.82 -0.59
N THR A 239 -9.81 -11.54 0.58
CA THR A 239 -11.12 -10.90 0.74
C THR A 239 -11.07 -9.86 1.85
N GLY A 240 -11.92 -8.85 1.77
CA GLY A 240 -12.00 -7.74 2.71
C GLY A 240 -12.05 -6.39 2.01
N LEU A 241 -11.46 -5.38 2.64
CA LEU A 241 -11.35 -4.03 2.08
C LEU A 241 -9.94 -3.79 1.56
N ASN A 242 -9.82 -3.27 0.34
CA ASN A 242 -8.54 -2.86 -0.26
C ASN A 242 -8.71 -1.66 -1.19
N GLY A 243 -7.59 -1.01 -1.54
CA GLY A 243 -7.56 -0.02 -2.63
C GLY A 243 -7.91 -0.68 -3.96
N ASN A 244 -8.84 -0.07 -4.70
CA ASN A 244 -9.16 -0.54 -6.04
C ASN A 244 -7.98 -0.21 -6.99
N PRO A 245 -7.39 -1.20 -7.70
CA PRO A 245 -6.10 -1.04 -8.36
C PRO A 245 -6.14 -0.22 -9.66
N GLY A 246 -6.70 0.98 -9.63
CA GLY A 246 -6.80 1.88 -10.80
C GLY A 246 -5.63 2.84 -10.99
N THR A 247 -4.76 3.00 -9.99
CA THR A 247 -3.56 3.85 -10.06
C THR A 247 -2.41 3.25 -9.26
N ARG A 248 -1.18 3.73 -9.54
CA ARG A 248 0.02 3.27 -8.85
C ARG A 248 -0.03 3.48 -7.34
N SER A 249 -0.60 4.57 -6.86
CA SER A 249 -0.64 4.87 -5.43
C SER A 249 -1.50 3.89 -4.62
N LEU A 250 -2.42 3.18 -5.28
CA LEU A 250 -3.27 2.17 -4.67
C LEU A 250 -2.68 0.74 -4.73
N GLN A 251 -1.47 0.59 -5.25
CA GLN A 251 -0.76 -0.69 -5.28
C GLN A 251 0.05 -0.97 -4.00
N GLY A 252 -0.16 -0.20 -2.91
CA GLY A 252 0.41 -0.48 -1.59
C GLY A 252 1.63 0.35 -1.19
N SER A 253 1.95 1.44 -1.90
CA SER A 253 3.09 2.31 -1.56
C SER A 253 2.89 3.24 -0.35
N HIS A 254 1.68 3.32 0.22
CA HIS A 254 1.43 4.11 1.43
C HIS A 254 2.25 3.59 2.64
N PRO A 255 2.85 4.45 3.46
CA PRO A 255 2.95 5.92 3.39
C PRO A 255 4.25 6.41 2.71
N LEU A 256 4.88 5.61 1.89
CA LEU A 256 6.21 5.83 1.32
C LEU A 256 6.16 6.68 0.04
N TRP A 257 5.37 7.77 0.04
CA TRP A 257 5.32 8.79 -1.01
C TRP A 257 6.38 9.88 -0.75
N LEU A 258 6.66 10.75 -1.75
CA LEU A 258 7.59 11.88 -1.57
C LEU A 258 7.04 12.89 -0.57
N GLY A 259 5.83 13.40 -0.78
CA GLY A 259 5.08 14.10 0.26
C GLY A 259 4.49 13.13 1.27
N HIS A 260 3.74 13.62 2.26
CA HIS A 260 2.95 12.74 3.13
C HIS A 260 1.55 12.51 2.59
N ASP A 261 1.27 13.07 1.43
CA ASP A 261 0.07 12.78 0.66
C ASP A 261 0.37 12.74 -0.84
N ARG A 262 -0.65 12.40 -1.62
CA ARG A 262 -0.58 12.29 -3.07
C ARG A 262 -0.51 13.67 -3.72
N VAL A 263 0.05 13.73 -4.92
CA VAL A 263 -0.04 14.88 -5.81
C VAL A 263 -1.47 15.04 -6.34
N MET A 264 -1.83 16.24 -6.78
CA MET A 264 -3.21 16.60 -7.12
C MET A 264 -3.81 15.72 -8.22
N ALA A 265 -3.06 15.37 -9.26
CA ALA A 265 -3.58 14.50 -10.32
C ALA A 265 -3.89 13.08 -9.81
N ASP A 266 -3.00 12.48 -9.01
CA ASP A 266 -3.26 11.16 -8.42
C ASP A 266 -4.50 11.20 -7.51
N GLU A 267 -4.65 12.25 -6.68
CA GLU A 267 -5.82 12.40 -5.81
C GLU A 267 -7.13 12.58 -6.58
N PHE A 268 -7.10 13.24 -7.73
CA PHE A 268 -8.28 13.46 -8.57
C PHE A 268 -8.71 12.23 -9.36
N PHE A 269 -7.73 11.51 -9.93
CA PHE A 269 -8.02 10.41 -10.84
C PHE A 269 -8.20 9.06 -10.14
N ARG A 270 -7.58 8.85 -8.97
CA ARG A 270 -7.59 7.53 -8.34
C ARG A 270 -9.00 7.05 -7.99
N PRO A 271 -9.33 5.78 -8.24
CA PRO A 271 -10.43 5.12 -7.56
C PRO A 271 -10.11 5.00 -6.08
N PHE A 272 -11.12 4.78 -5.26
CA PHE A 272 -10.94 4.66 -3.82
C PHE A 272 -10.78 3.20 -3.37
N PHE A 273 -11.30 2.90 -2.19
CA PHE A 273 -11.31 1.56 -1.61
C PHE A 273 -12.61 0.85 -1.98
N SER A 274 -12.53 -0.46 -2.12
CA SER A 274 -13.68 -1.32 -2.37
C SER A 274 -13.62 -2.53 -1.46
N ALA A 275 -14.78 -3.02 -0.99
CA ALA A 275 -14.86 -4.32 -0.35
C ALA A 275 -15.07 -5.38 -1.43
N GLY A 276 -14.40 -6.53 -1.29
CA GLY A 276 -14.52 -7.57 -2.29
C GLY A 276 -13.50 -8.67 -2.15
N VAL A 277 -13.16 -9.26 -3.29
CA VAL A 277 -12.12 -10.26 -3.42
C VAL A 277 -11.07 -9.80 -4.41
N TRP A 278 -9.80 -10.11 -4.15
CA TRP A 278 -8.73 -9.81 -5.08
C TRP A 278 -7.66 -10.88 -5.09
N THR A 279 -6.95 -10.94 -6.19
CA THR A 279 -5.79 -11.81 -6.37
C THR A 279 -4.57 -10.98 -6.74
N GLN A 280 -3.42 -11.38 -6.23
CA GLN A 280 -2.14 -10.76 -6.57
C GLN A 280 -1.02 -11.79 -6.60
N GLY A 281 0.07 -11.46 -7.28
CA GLY A 281 1.24 -12.31 -7.33
C GLY A 281 2.29 -11.83 -8.30
N GLU A 282 3.40 -12.56 -8.32
CA GLU A 282 4.55 -12.36 -9.21
C GLU A 282 4.71 -13.60 -10.10
N PRO A 283 4.04 -13.66 -11.28
CA PRO A 283 4.09 -14.81 -12.17
C PRO A 283 5.49 -15.10 -12.71
N VAL A 284 6.26 -14.05 -12.97
CA VAL A 284 7.69 -14.13 -13.29
C VAL A 284 8.45 -13.05 -12.52
N PRO A 285 9.75 -13.24 -12.21
CA PRO A 285 10.51 -12.28 -11.41
C PRO A 285 10.44 -10.85 -11.97
N GLY A 286 9.99 -9.92 -11.12
CA GLY A 286 9.83 -8.50 -11.45
C GLY A 286 8.54 -8.13 -12.18
N LEU A 287 7.64 -9.07 -12.50
CA LEU A 287 6.32 -8.80 -13.05
C LEU A 287 5.25 -9.13 -12.01
N TRP A 288 4.52 -8.14 -11.57
CA TRP A 288 3.45 -8.27 -10.58
C TRP A 288 2.09 -7.93 -11.19
N TYR A 289 1.05 -8.48 -10.61
CA TYR A 289 -0.33 -8.14 -10.94
C TYR A 289 -1.20 -8.05 -9.67
N ASN A 290 -2.29 -7.31 -9.79
CA ASN A 290 -3.39 -7.25 -8.83
C ASN A 290 -4.70 -7.14 -9.61
N VAL A 291 -5.66 -8.00 -9.34
CA VAL A 291 -6.99 -7.97 -9.96
C VAL A 291 -8.05 -8.08 -8.87
N MET A 292 -9.03 -7.19 -8.88
CA MET A 292 -10.05 -7.05 -7.87
C MET A 292 -11.45 -7.10 -8.48
N LEU A 293 -12.33 -7.81 -7.79
CA LEU A 293 -13.78 -7.75 -7.93
C LEU A 293 -14.33 -7.24 -6.60
N GLY A 294 -14.96 -6.07 -6.61
CA GLY A 294 -15.48 -5.44 -5.42
C GLY A 294 -16.88 -4.89 -5.63
N ASP A 295 -17.42 -4.29 -4.59
CA ASP A 295 -18.69 -3.55 -4.69
C ASP A 295 -18.43 -2.20 -5.40
N ASN A 296 -18.70 -1.07 -4.83
CA ASN A 296 -18.38 0.23 -5.44
C ASN A 296 -17.15 0.89 -4.80
N ASN A 297 -16.68 1.96 -5.38
CA ASN A 297 -15.63 2.79 -4.79
C ASN A 297 -16.19 3.52 -3.55
N SER A 298 -15.32 3.86 -2.58
CA SER A 298 -15.70 4.63 -1.38
C SER A 298 -16.55 3.91 -0.36
N ILE A 299 -16.35 2.65 -0.18
CA ILE A 299 -17.14 1.84 0.74
C ILE A 299 -17.05 2.25 2.22
N LEU A 300 -16.05 3.04 2.62
CA LEU A 300 -15.83 3.41 4.03
C LEU A 300 -17.01 4.12 4.70
N GLY A 301 -17.92 4.72 3.94
CA GLY A 301 -19.12 5.39 4.45
C GLY A 301 -20.42 4.74 4.03
N VAL A 302 -20.38 3.64 3.28
CA VAL A 302 -21.57 3.04 2.65
C VAL A 302 -22.12 1.90 3.50
N LYS A 303 -23.39 1.94 3.82
CA LYS A 303 -24.10 0.85 4.51
C LYS A 303 -24.42 -0.27 3.51
N SER A 304 -24.43 -1.52 3.97
CA SER A 304 -24.78 -2.68 3.13
C SER A 304 -26.13 -2.58 2.44
N SER A 305 -27.09 -1.87 3.04
CA SER A 305 -28.41 -1.60 2.43
C SER A 305 -28.38 -0.57 1.30
N GLN A 306 -27.27 0.13 1.11
CA GLN A 306 -27.06 1.14 0.07
C GLN A 306 -26.24 0.61 -1.10
N LEU A 307 -25.66 -0.60 -0.98
CA LEU A 307 -24.93 -1.25 -2.07
C LEU A 307 -25.90 -1.67 -3.17
N ASP A 308 -25.51 -1.43 -4.40
CA ASP A 308 -26.29 -1.91 -5.55
C ASP A 308 -25.89 -3.36 -5.90
N ARG A 309 -26.49 -3.90 -6.98
CA ARG A 309 -26.22 -5.27 -7.43
C ARG A 309 -25.10 -5.34 -8.48
N LYS A 310 -24.35 -4.27 -8.65
CA LYS A 310 -23.31 -4.18 -9.65
C LYS A 310 -21.93 -4.24 -8.98
N PHE A 311 -21.00 -4.84 -9.67
CA PHE A 311 -19.63 -4.98 -9.17
C PHE A 311 -18.68 -3.98 -9.83
N THR A 312 -17.69 -3.59 -9.05
CA THR A 312 -16.50 -2.86 -9.50
C THR A 312 -15.44 -3.85 -9.94
N TYR A 313 -14.79 -3.57 -11.05
CA TYR A 313 -13.68 -4.35 -11.57
C TYR A 313 -12.43 -3.49 -11.60
N GLY A 314 -11.36 -3.95 -10.98
CA GLY A 314 -10.07 -3.27 -11.00
C GLY A 314 -8.94 -4.22 -11.38
N GLY A 315 -7.94 -3.71 -12.06
CA GLY A 315 -6.76 -4.48 -12.41
C GLY A 315 -5.53 -3.61 -12.60
N SER A 316 -4.40 -4.10 -12.12
CA SER A 316 -3.10 -3.50 -12.37
C SER A 316 -2.03 -4.55 -12.62
N MET A 317 -1.07 -4.18 -13.42
CA MET A 317 0.13 -4.97 -13.71
C MET A 317 1.32 -4.04 -13.78
N TRP A 318 2.43 -4.40 -13.14
CA TRP A 318 3.66 -3.63 -13.23
C TRP A 318 4.87 -4.51 -13.40
N TRP A 319 5.79 -4.03 -14.20
CA TRP A 319 6.99 -4.73 -14.59
C TRP A 319 8.25 -3.94 -14.23
N MET A 320 9.19 -4.61 -13.58
CA MET A 320 10.48 -4.08 -13.13
C MET A 320 11.61 -4.85 -13.84
N PRO A 321 11.88 -4.52 -15.12
CA PRO A 321 12.74 -5.35 -15.99
C PRO A 321 14.20 -5.42 -15.56
N THR A 322 14.75 -4.37 -15.00
CA THR A 322 16.19 -4.25 -14.77
C THR A 322 16.65 -4.93 -13.48
N THR A 323 16.12 -4.53 -12.34
CA THR A 323 16.53 -5.02 -11.01
C THR A 323 15.57 -6.05 -10.42
N LYS A 324 14.40 -6.25 -11.02
CA LYS A 324 13.29 -7.08 -10.54
C LYS A 324 12.62 -6.54 -9.26
N GLU A 325 13.02 -5.36 -8.81
CA GLU A 325 12.47 -4.67 -7.64
C GLU A 325 12.51 -3.15 -7.87
N PHE A 326 11.82 -2.37 -7.02
CA PHE A 326 11.74 -0.91 -7.09
C PHE A 326 11.69 -0.28 -5.67
N GLY A 327 12.36 -0.92 -4.70
CA GLY A 327 12.30 -0.61 -3.28
C GLY A 327 11.08 -1.22 -2.57
N PRO A 328 11.03 -1.17 -1.23
CA PRO A 328 9.98 -1.78 -0.44
C PRO A 328 8.59 -1.32 -0.88
N LYS A 329 7.71 -2.25 -1.25
CA LYS A 329 6.34 -1.97 -1.72
C LYS A 329 6.28 -0.91 -2.85
N GLY A 330 7.33 -0.80 -3.67
CA GLY A 330 7.44 0.22 -4.70
C GLY A 330 7.50 1.65 -4.16
N ALA A 331 8.07 1.85 -2.99
CA ALA A 331 8.24 3.15 -2.35
C ALA A 331 8.75 4.21 -3.29
N TYR A 332 8.32 5.44 -3.10
CA TYR A 332 8.85 6.61 -3.83
C TYR A 332 10.19 7.03 -3.23
N GLY A 333 10.96 7.80 -4.00
CA GLY A 333 12.34 8.13 -3.65
C GLY A 333 13.30 6.94 -3.81
N ASP A 334 14.57 7.21 -3.92
CA ASP A 334 15.63 6.20 -4.02
C ASP A 334 16.43 6.11 -2.70
N TRP A 335 15.74 5.72 -1.65
CA TRP A 335 16.31 5.55 -0.30
C TRP A 335 17.43 4.50 -0.26
N GLU A 336 17.28 3.44 -1.05
CA GLU A 336 18.19 2.31 -1.14
C GLU A 336 19.49 2.68 -1.89
N ALA A 337 19.48 3.81 -2.61
CA ALA A 337 20.57 4.28 -3.48
C ALA A 337 21.02 3.21 -4.48
N HIS A 338 20.08 2.73 -5.29
CA HIS A 338 20.28 1.64 -6.26
C HIS A 338 21.55 1.81 -7.08
N GLU A 339 22.48 0.88 -6.96
CA GLU A 339 23.75 0.87 -7.71
C GLU A 339 23.55 0.59 -9.21
N LYS A 340 22.45 -0.08 -9.57
CA LYS A 340 22.02 -0.32 -10.95
C LYS A 340 20.73 0.43 -11.21
N LEU A 341 20.55 0.88 -12.45
CA LEU A 341 19.31 1.53 -12.85
C LEU A 341 18.13 0.58 -12.63
N ALA A 342 17.30 0.89 -11.63
CA ALA A 342 16.02 0.24 -11.41
C ALA A 342 14.95 0.94 -12.23
N THR A 343 14.17 0.18 -13.00
CA THR A 343 13.07 0.71 -13.82
C THR A 343 11.77 0.00 -13.50
N ARG A 344 10.68 0.74 -13.61
CA ARG A 344 9.33 0.26 -13.43
C ARG A 344 8.44 0.79 -14.55
N PHE A 345 7.53 -0.05 -15.04
CA PHE A 345 6.45 0.30 -15.98
C PHE A 345 5.16 -0.34 -15.47
N GLY A 346 4.10 0.44 -15.35
CA GLY A 346 2.83 -0.04 -14.83
C GLY A 346 1.67 0.32 -15.74
N PHE A 347 0.63 -0.48 -15.63
CA PHE A 347 -0.67 -0.29 -16.25
C PHE A 347 -1.73 -0.60 -15.22
N SER A 348 -2.75 0.27 -15.11
CA SER A 348 -3.87 0.07 -14.20
C SER A 348 -5.18 0.51 -14.83
N THR A 349 -6.25 -0.14 -14.45
CA THR A 349 -7.60 0.18 -14.90
C THR A 349 -8.62 -0.15 -13.83
N THR A 350 -9.70 0.63 -13.78
CA THR A 350 -10.88 0.35 -12.96
C THR A 350 -12.11 0.75 -13.74
N TRP A 351 -13.15 -0.06 -13.66
CA TRP A 351 -14.52 0.26 -14.04
C TRP A 351 -15.43 0.06 -12.84
N SER A 352 -16.23 1.07 -12.52
CA SER A 352 -17.12 1.05 -11.36
C SER A 352 -18.43 1.77 -11.68
N PRO A 353 -19.57 1.08 -11.66
CA PRO A 353 -20.86 1.74 -11.71
C PRO A 353 -21.16 2.34 -10.33
N GLU A 354 -21.16 3.66 -10.24
CA GLU A 354 -21.37 4.40 -9.01
C GLU A 354 -22.82 4.89 -8.91
N GLN A 355 -23.37 4.86 -7.71
CA GLN A 355 -24.68 5.42 -7.44
C GLN A 355 -24.65 6.42 -6.30
N ARG A 356 -25.65 7.30 -6.29
CA ARG A 356 -25.84 8.28 -5.23
C ARG A 356 -26.28 7.60 -3.94
N PHE A 357 -25.49 7.78 -2.88
CA PHE A 357 -25.90 7.41 -1.53
C PHE A 357 -26.43 8.65 -0.82
N THR A 358 -27.71 8.62 -0.45
CA THR A 358 -28.35 9.76 0.19
C THR A 358 -28.08 9.75 1.69
N SER A 359 -27.54 10.86 2.21
CA SER A 359 -27.36 11.07 3.64
C SER A 359 -28.70 11.30 4.34
N SER A 360 -28.70 11.22 5.67
CA SER A 360 -29.88 11.54 6.49
C SER A 360 -30.38 12.98 6.34
N THR A 361 -29.54 13.88 5.84
CA THR A 361 -29.86 15.30 5.58
C THR A 361 -30.24 15.57 4.13
N GLY A 362 -30.36 14.53 3.28
CA GLY A 362 -30.74 14.66 1.88
C GLY A 362 -29.59 14.97 0.91
N GLY A 363 -28.37 15.24 1.41
CA GLY A 363 -27.16 15.39 0.61
C GLY A 363 -26.63 14.04 0.08
N SER A 364 -25.50 14.07 -0.62
CA SER A 364 -24.79 12.86 -1.03
C SER A 364 -23.74 12.47 -0.01
N ASP A 365 -23.66 11.17 0.33
CA ASP A 365 -22.58 10.59 1.12
C ASP A 365 -21.37 10.16 0.23
N ASN A 366 -21.54 10.14 -1.09
CA ASN A 366 -20.47 9.84 -2.04
C ASN A 366 -19.56 11.05 -2.21
N THR A 367 -18.41 11.08 -1.54
CA THR A 367 -17.52 12.25 -1.53
C THR A 367 -16.31 12.11 -2.47
N THR A 368 -16.18 11.00 -3.17
CA THR A 368 -14.95 10.63 -3.88
C THR A 368 -15.00 10.95 -5.36
N LEU A 369 -16.16 10.91 -5.99
CA LEU A 369 -16.32 11.15 -7.41
C LEU A 369 -16.60 12.63 -7.69
N ARG A 370 -15.56 13.34 -8.15
CA ARG A 370 -15.64 14.77 -8.39
C ARG A 370 -15.47 15.12 -9.85
N LEU A 371 -16.15 16.21 -10.24
CA LEU A 371 -15.97 16.89 -11.52
C LEU A 371 -14.67 17.72 -11.52
N ALA A 372 -14.21 18.12 -12.68
CA ALA A 372 -12.95 18.85 -12.82
C ALA A 372 -12.98 20.29 -12.23
N ASP A 373 -14.11 20.75 -11.76
CA ASP A 373 -14.28 21.98 -10.97
C ASP A 373 -14.53 21.74 -9.48
N SER A 374 -14.25 20.53 -9.01
CA SER A 374 -14.35 20.08 -7.61
C SER A 374 -15.76 19.74 -7.10
N LEU A 375 -16.81 19.96 -7.86
CA LEU A 375 -18.16 19.58 -7.43
C LEU A 375 -18.27 18.06 -7.33
N ASN A 376 -19.03 17.58 -6.35
CA ASN A 376 -19.36 16.17 -6.28
C ASN A 376 -20.40 15.85 -7.37
N VAL A 377 -20.16 14.81 -8.16
CA VAL A 377 -21.07 14.39 -9.25
C VAL A 377 -22.50 14.21 -8.77
N PHE A 378 -22.69 13.69 -7.56
CA PHE A 378 -24.00 13.34 -7.00
C PHE A 378 -24.71 14.48 -6.26
N ASP A 379 -24.11 15.64 -6.15
CA ASP A 379 -24.79 16.79 -5.54
C ASP A 379 -25.81 17.37 -6.52
N THR A 380 -26.99 17.73 -6.00
CA THR A 380 -28.04 18.38 -6.80
C THR A 380 -27.50 19.67 -7.41
N GLY A 381 -27.63 19.82 -8.72
CA GLY A 381 -27.13 20.97 -9.44
C GLY A 381 -25.65 20.86 -9.83
N SER A 382 -25.03 19.71 -9.71
CA SER A 382 -23.60 19.52 -10.07
C SER A 382 -23.35 19.57 -11.57
N LEU A 383 -24.24 19.04 -12.41
CA LEU A 383 -24.13 19.02 -13.88
C LEU A 383 -25.18 19.86 -14.60
N ALA A 384 -26.33 20.08 -13.97
CA ALA A 384 -27.39 20.94 -14.47
C ALA A 384 -28.19 21.50 -13.30
N THR A 385 -28.61 22.76 -13.38
CA THR A 385 -29.34 23.44 -12.31
C THR A 385 -30.58 22.65 -11.89
N GLY A 386 -30.64 22.27 -10.61
CA GLY A 386 -31.77 21.54 -10.00
C GLY A 386 -31.83 20.06 -10.36
N VAL A 387 -30.92 19.52 -11.16
CA VAL A 387 -30.88 18.11 -11.54
C VAL A 387 -29.93 17.35 -10.63
N THR A 388 -30.34 16.16 -10.21
CA THR A 388 -29.55 15.25 -9.39
C THR A 388 -29.13 14.02 -10.21
N VAL A 389 -27.85 13.69 -10.19
CA VAL A 389 -27.35 12.45 -10.78
C VAL A 389 -27.53 11.31 -9.77
N ASP A 390 -28.20 10.24 -10.17
CA ASP A 390 -28.43 9.05 -9.35
C ASP A 390 -27.41 7.94 -9.63
N MET A 391 -26.93 7.84 -10.87
CA MET A 391 -25.94 6.84 -11.27
C MET A 391 -25.01 7.38 -12.34
N VAL A 392 -23.77 6.88 -12.32
CA VAL A 392 -22.75 7.14 -13.35
C VAL A 392 -21.78 5.96 -13.40
N ASP A 393 -21.34 5.58 -14.57
CA ASP A 393 -20.24 4.64 -14.71
C ASP A 393 -18.91 5.41 -14.69
N TYR A 394 -18.03 5.05 -13.75
CA TYR A 394 -16.67 5.55 -13.63
C TYR A 394 -15.71 4.58 -14.29
N GLN A 395 -14.84 5.08 -15.15
CA GLN A 395 -13.78 4.30 -15.77
C GLN A 395 -12.46 5.07 -15.71
N ILE A 396 -11.38 4.35 -15.43
CA ILE A 396 -10.02 4.90 -15.48
C ILE A 396 -9.08 3.94 -16.17
N LEU A 397 -8.13 4.52 -16.90
CA LEU A 397 -6.98 3.86 -17.47
C LEU A 397 -5.75 4.68 -17.11
N SER A 398 -4.75 4.06 -16.48
CA SER A 398 -3.50 4.71 -16.16
C SER A 398 -2.28 3.93 -16.62
N PHE A 399 -1.20 4.67 -16.91
CA PHE A 399 0.11 4.14 -17.24
C PHE A 399 1.16 4.84 -16.40
N ASP A 400 1.97 4.10 -15.67
CA ASP A 400 3.07 4.63 -14.89
C ASP A 400 4.44 4.17 -15.43
N ALA A 401 5.44 5.06 -15.28
CA ALA A 401 6.83 4.75 -15.54
C ALA A 401 7.70 5.40 -14.47
N GLY A 402 8.74 4.71 -14.04
CA GLY A 402 9.66 5.22 -13.04
C GLY A 402 11.08 4.68 -13.16
N MET A 403 12.01 5.43 -12.61
CA MET A 403 13.42 5.00 -12.52
C MET A 403 14.04 5.42 -11.19
N LYS A 404 15.01 4.62 -10.73
CA LYS A 404 15.85 4.88 -9.55
C LYS A 404 17.29 4.56 -9.87
N TYR A 405 18.21 5.44 -9.44
CA TYR A 405 19.63 5.25 -9.63
C TYR A 405 20.44 6.17 -8.72
N LYS A 406 21.30 5.62 -7.87
CA LYS A 406 22.25 6.33 -7.00
C LYS A 406 21.63 7.49 -6.21
N GLY A 407 20.47 7.24 -5.60
CA GLY A 407 19.74 8.23 -4.80
C GLY A 407 18.85 9.18 -5.60
N VAL A 408 18.79 9.05 -6.93
CA VAL A 408 17.90 9.80 -7.81
C VAL A 408 16.66 8.97 -8.13
N PHE A 409 15.51 9.59 -8.06
CA PHE A 409 14.21 9.01 -8.40
C PHE A 409 13.48 9.91 -9.38
N LEU A 410 12.85 9.32 -10.39
CA LEU A 410 11.93 9.99 -11.30
C LEU A 410 10.75 9.07 -11.59
N GLN A 411 9.56 9.65 -11.64
CA GLN A 411 8.33 8.93 -11.96
C GLN A 411 7.30 9.82 -12.61
N THR A 412 6.50 9.21 -13.49
CA THR A 412 5.31 9.79 -14.10
C THR A 412 4.17 8.78 -14.09
N GLU A 413 2.94 9.29 -14.08
CA GLU A 413 1.74 8.51 -14.36
C GLU A 413 0.79 9.36 -15.21
N ILE A 414 0.18 8.77 -16.22
CA ILE A 414 -0.76 9.39 -17.14
C ILE A 414 -2.12 8.75 -16.94
N TYR A 415 -3.17 9.55 -16.92
CA TYR A 415 -4.53 9.15 -16.63
C TYR A 415 -5.49 9.50 -17.76
N ASN A 416 -6.44 8.60 -18.01
CA ASN A 416 -7.64 8.85 -18.79
C ASN A 416 -8.83 8.41 -17.94
N ARG A 417 -9.77 9.30 -17.69
CA ARG A 417 -10.98 9.03 -16.91
C ARG A 417 -12.21 9.34 -17.74
N TRP A 418 -13.16 8.42 -17.74
CA TRP A 418 -14.48 8.60 -18.34
C TRP A 418 -15.54 8.50 -17.27
N LEU A 419 -16.54 9.39 -17.34
CA LEU A 419 -17.78 9.35 -16.62
C LEU A 419 -18.88 9.30 -17.69
N ASP A 420 -19.63 8.21 -17.73
CA ASP A 420 -20.67 7.99 -18.75
C ASP A 420 -21.89 7.25 -18.17
N ASN A 421 -22.85 6.93 -19.03
CA ASN A 421 -24.09 6.24 -18.64
C ASN A 421 -24.85 6.92 -17.48
N PHE A 422 -24.82 8.23 -17.43
CA PHE A 422 -25.52 9.00 -16.40
C PHE A 422 -27.00 8.65 -16.34
N LYS A 423 -27.51 8.44 -15.11
CA LYS A 423 -28.94 8.46 -14.79
C LYS A 423 -29.21 9.59 -13.83
N ALA A 424 -30.18 10.42 -14.15
CA ALA A 424 -30.53 11.61 -13.40
C ALA A 424 -32.03 11.82 -13.40
N ASP A 425 -32.55 12.63 -12.47
CA ASP A 425 -33.96 13.00 -12.35
C ASP A 425 -34.41 14.07 -13.37
N GLY A 426 -33.49 14.60 -14.18
CA GLY A 426 -33.72 15.56 -15.22
C GLY A 426 -32.71 15.48 -16.39
N PRO A 427 -32.89 16.31 -17.44
CA PRO A 427 -32.00 16.31 -18.58
C PRO A 427 -30.62 16.85 -18.22
N LEU A 428 -29.57 16.16 -18.71
CA LEU A 428 -28.19 16.61 -18.57
C LEU A 428 -27.65 17.19 -19.88
N PRO A 429 -26.79 18.22 -19.81
CA PRO A 429 -26.20 18.86 -20.99
C PRO A 429 -25.15 17.98 -21.69
N VAL A 430 -24.65 16.95 -21.01
CA VAL A 430 -23.60 16.05 -21.49
C VAL A 430 -24.00 14.60 -21.33
N ALA A 431 -23.60 13.75 -22.27
CA ALA A 431 -23.80 12.31 -22.21
C ALA A 431 -22.59 11.56 -21.58
N SER A 432 -21.43 12.17 -21.63
CA SER A 432 -20.18 11.65 -21.07
C SER A 432 -19.22 12.80 -20.76
N ILE A 433 -18.27 12.54 -19.87
CA ILE A 433 -17.15 13.44 -19.53
C ILE A 433 -15.86 12.65 -19.68
N HIS A 434 -14.87 13.22 -20.36
CA HIS A 434 -13.56 12.62 -20.53
C HIS A 434 -12.48 13.57 -20.02
N ASP A 435 -11.89 13.24 -18.89
CA ASP A 435 -10.79 13.97 -18.29
C ASP A 435 -9.46 13.24 -18.52
N VAL A 436 -8.42 13.99 -18.80
CA VAL A 436 -7.05 13.49 -19.00
C VAL A 436 -6.11 14.22 -18.06
N GLY A 437 -5.08 13.55 -17.58
CA GLY A 437 -4.08 14.22 -16.77
C GLY A 437 -2.82 13.41 -16.61
N PHE A 438 -1.85 14.02 -15.97
CA PHE A 438 -0.60 13.34 -15.61
C PHE A 438 0.06 14.03 -14.42
N TYR A 439 0.97 13.33 -13.80
CA TYR A 439 2.00 13.97 -12.96
C TYR A 439 3.40 13.54 -13.39
N VAL A 440 4.36 14.38 -13.07
CA VAL A 440 5.79 14.05 -13.03
C VAL A 440 6.31 14.42 -11.67
N GLN A 441 7.07 13.54 -11.04
CA GLN A 441 7.73 13.82 -9.77
C GLN A 441 9.12 13.21 -9.74
N GLY A 442 10.05 13.91 -9.08
CA GLY A 442 11.43 13.50 -8.94
C GLY A 442 11.98 13.86 -7.57
N ALA A 443 12.96 13.10 -7.15
CA ALA A 443 13.66 13.31 -5.89
C ALA A 443 15.13 12.92 -6.00
N PHE A 444 15.94 13.46 -5.11
CA PHE A 444 17.31 13.01 -4.92
C PHE A 444 17.74 13.19 -3.47
N PHE A 445 18.73 12.40 -3.05
CA PHE A 445 19.31 12.46 -1.71
C PHE A 445 20.68 13.17 -1.74
N PRO A 446 20.76 14.51 -1.48
CA PRO A 446 22.04 15.17 -1.32
C PRO A 446 22.83 14.64 -0.12
N VAL A 447 22.13 14.15 0.91
CA VAL A 447 22.73 13.41 2.03
C VAL A 447 22.02 12.07 2.14
N PRO A 448 22.66 10.97 1.79
CA PRO A 448 22.05 9.64 1.77
C PRO A 448 21.36 9.31 3.10
N LYS A 449 20.12 8.80 3.01
CA LYS A 449 19.28 8.39 4.15
C LYS A 449 19.02 9.48 5.19
N LYS A 450 19.31 10.75 4.89
CA LYS A 450 19.14 11.85 5.84
C LYS A 450 18.38 13.04 5.27
N LEU A 451 18.69 13.46 4.05
CA LEU A 451 18.00 14.58 3.41
C LEU A 451 17.62 14.19 1.99
N GLU A 452 16.33 14.29 1.67
CA GLU A 452 15.76 14.10 0.36
C GLU A 452 15.12 15.42 -0.10
N LEU A 453 15.49 15.88 -1.28
CA LEU A 453 14.84 17.01 -1.95
C LEU A 453 13.98 16.48 -3.08
N TYR A 454 12.79 17.06 -3.27
CA TYR A 454 11.89 16.60 -4.31
C TYR A 454 11.07 17.74 -4.93
N ALA A 455 10.61 17.49 -6.15
CA ALA A 455 9.67 18.35 -6.85
C ALA A 455 8.64 17.52 -7.60
N ALA A 456 7.46 18.10 -7.82
CA ALA A 456 6.41 17.47 -8.59
C ALA A 456 5.60 18.51 -9.37
N THR A 457 4.97 18.08 -10.44
CA THR A 457 3.91 18.81 -11.13
C THR A 457 2.77 17.88 -11.48
N SER A 458 1.54 18.35 -11.34
CA SER A 458 0.32 17.72 -11.82
C SER A 458 -0.36 18.59 -12.86
N GLN A 459 -0.88 17.97 -13.91
CA GLN A 459 -1.67 18.64 -14.94
C GLN A 459 -2.97 17.85 -15.15
N ILE A 460 -4.10 18.53 -15.06
CA ILE A 460 -5.43 17.95 -15.24
C ILE A 460 -6.15 18.75 -16.31
N TYR A 461 -6.59 18.09 -17.34
CA TYR A 461 -7.32 18.64 -18.46
C TYR A 461 -8.76 18.17 -18.36
N GLY A 462 -9.63 19.02 -17.81
CA GLY A 462 -11.05 18.77 -17.74
C GLY A 462 -11.70 18.81 -19.13
N ASP A 463 -12.76 18.06 -19.30
CA ASP A 463 -13.49 17.97 -20.56
C ASP A 463 -14.04 19.35 -20.99
N LYS A 464 -13.49 19.90 -22.06
CA LYS A 464 -13.88 21.21 -22.61
C LYS A 464 -15.29 21.21 -23.19
N SER A 465 -15.75 20.07 -23.70
CA SER A 465 -17.10 19.95 -24.25
C SER A 465 -18.18 20.03 -23.16
N ALA A 466 -17.81 19.66 -21.94
CA ALA A 466 -18.64 19.78 -20.73
C ALA A 466 -18.42 21.12 -19.98
N GLY A 467 -17.61 22.03 -20.50
CA GLY A 467 -17.36 23.35 -19.91
C GLY A 467 -16.25 23.40 -18.85
N PHE A 468 -15.57 22.29 -18.56
CA PHE A 468 -14.56 22.24 -17.52
C PHE A 468 -13.24 22.92 -17.93
N SER A 469 -12.61 23.54 -16.95
CA SER A 469 -11.30 24.18 -17.09
C SER A 469 -10.16 23.24 -16.71
N ASN A 470 -8.94 23.58 -17.14
CA ASN A 470 -7.74 22.84 -16.73
C ASN A 470 -7.32 23.25 -15.31
N SER A 471 -6.61 22.33 -14.65
CA SER A 471 -6.00 22.53 -13.34
C SER A 471 -4.53 22.17 -13.38
N SER A 472 -3.72 22.84 -12.57
CA SER A 472 -2.29 22.55 -12.47
C SER A 472 -1.78 22.69 -11.05
N GLU A 473 -0.73 21.96 -10.76
CA GLU A 473 0.01 22.00 -9.51
C GLU A 473 1.50 22.03 -9.78
N TYR A 474 2.23 22.81 -8.98
CA TYR A 474 3.68 22.76 -8.86
C TYR A 474 4.05 22.65 -7.40
N LEU A 475 4.93 21.72 -7.07
CA LEU A 475 5.28 21.40 -5.71
C LEU A 475 6.80 21.25 -5.59
N VAL A 476 7.37 21.83 -4.54
CA VAL A 476 8.75 21.57 -4.12
C VAL A 476 8.78 21.28 -2.63
N GLY A 477 9.62 20.34 -2.21
CA GLY A 477 9.69 19.96 -0.82
C GLY A 477 10.97 19.23 -0.44
N MET A 478 11.07 18.98 0.85
CA MET A 478 12.17 18.23 1.43
C MET A 478 11.68 17.28 2.53
N ASN A 479 12.37 16.16 2.65
CA ASN A 479 12.24 15.22 3.74
C ASN A 479 13.55 15.16 4.52
N PHE A 480 13.44 15.28 5.83
CA PHE A 480 14.56 15.08 6.75
C PHE A 480 14.29 13.86 7.62
N TYR A 481 15.26 12.96 7.69
CA TYR A 481 15.20 11.71 8.43
C TYR A 481 16.20 11.77 9.59
N PRO A 482 15.78 12.21 10.80
CA PRO A 482 16.69 12.54 11.91
C PRO A 482 17.53 11.33 12.38
N PHE A 483 16.97 10.13 12.28
CA PHE A 483 17.60 8.90 12.76
C PHE A 483 18.16 8.01 11.64
N ASN A 484 18.28 8.53 10.42
CA ASN A 484 18.70 7.77 9.22
C ASN A 484 17.82 6.52 8.98
N THR A 485 16.56 6.58 9.34
CA THR A 485 15.54 5.55 9.06
C THR A 485 14.32 6.18 8.41
N ARG A 486 13.62 5.46 7.56
CA ARG A 486 12.36 5.91 6.97
C ARG A 486 11.23 6.07 8.00
N ASN A 487 11.37 5.43 9.15
CA ASN A 487 10.34 5.35 10.18
C ASN A 487 10.00 6.70 10.81
N HIS A 488 10.92 7.67 10.74
CA HIS A 488 10.75 9.01 11.30
C HIS A 488 11.08 10.03 10.24
N ARG A 489 10.08 10.79 9.81
CA ARG A 489 10.23 11.75 8.71
C ARG A 489 9.64 13.10 9.11
N LEU A 490 10.47 14.13 9.00
CA LEU A 490 10.05 15.53 8.97
C LEU A 490 9.95 15.97 7.51
N ASN A 491 8.85 16.57 7.13
CA ASN A 491 8.61 17.06 5.79
C ASN A 491 8.29 18.55 5.82
N ALA A 492 8.76 19.28 4.82
CA ALA A 492 8.33 20.65 4.53
C ALA A 492 8.18 20.82 3.02
N GLN A 493 7.12 21.49 2.60
CA GLN A 493 6.84 21.69 1.17
C GLN A 493 6.04 22.95 0.91
N VAL A 494 6.23 23.48 -0.29
CA VAL A 494 5.43 24.56 -0.87
C VAL A 494 4.71 24.00 -2.09
N ILE A 495 3.43 24.28 -2.18
CA ILE A 495 2.54 23.79 -3.24
C ILE A 495 1.85 25.01 -3.85
N ASP A 496 1.98 25.21 -5.15
CA ASP A 496 1.21 26.20 -5.90
C ASP A 496 0.17 25.52 -6.77
N VAL A 497 -1.08 25.92 -6.63
CA VAL A 497 -2.23 25.30 -7.30
C VAL A 497 -2.96 26.34 -8.13
N ASN A 498 -3.31 25.97 -9.34
CA ASN A 498 -4.25 26.73 -10.15
C ASN A 498 -5.54 25.92 -10.32
N ARG A 499 -6.57 26.28 -9.54
CA ARG A 499 -7.92 25.69 -9.56
C ARG A 499 -7.91 24.19 -9.23
N SER A 500 -7.89 23.85 -7.95
CA SER A 500 -7.95 22.45 -7.51
C SER A 500 -9.28 21.79 -7.86
N PRO A 501 -9.32 20.66 -8.59
CA PRO A 501 -10.51 19.84 -8.76
C PRO A 501 -10.73 18.90 -7.58
N VAL A 502 -9.80 18.87 -6.63
CA VAL A 502 -9.81 17.99 -5.45
C VAL A 502 -10.28 18.78 -4.24
N SER A 503 -11.18 18.21 -3.48
CA SER A 503 -11.49 18.64 -2.13
C SER A 503 -11.33 17.42 -1.22
N SER A 504 -10.22 17.39 -0.49
CA SER A 504 -9.89 16.26 0.36
C SER A 504 -9.30 16.75 1.67
N ALA A 505 -9.97 16.43 2.75
CA ALA A 505 -9.46 16.68 4.09
C ALA A 505 -8.19 15.89 4.39
N PHE A 506 -8.01 14.74 3.74
CA PHE A 506 -6.80 13.91 3.85
C PHE A 506 -5.62 14.45 3.03
N GLY A 507 -5.89 15.20 1.95
CA GLY A 507 -4.88 15.81 1.10
C GLY A 507 -4.51 17.23 1.53
N TYR A 508 -3.88 17.94 0.62
CA TYR A 508 -3.49 19.34 0.80
C TYR A 508 -4.52 20.30 0.23
N TYR A 509 -5.51 19.81 -0.52
CA TYR A 509 -6.28 20.58 -1.47
C TYR A 509 -7.67 20.86 -0.94
N VAL A 510 -8.16 22.05 -1.23
CA VAL A 510 -9.57 22.43 -1.13
C VAL A 510 -10.11 22.67 -2.54
N GLY A 511 -11.34 22.24 -2.79
CA GLY A 511 -11.97 22.40 -4.10
C GLY A 511 -12.04 23.85 -4.57
N GLY A 512 -11.62 24.10 -5.82
CA GLY A 512 -11.56 25.44 -6.41
C GLY A 512 -10.36 26.29 -5.97
N GLN A 513 -9.54 25.84 -5.03
CA GLN A 513 -8.37 26.57 -4.51
C GLN A 513 -7.45 27.02 -5.64
N LYS A 514 -6.92 28.26 -5.48
CA LYS A 514 -5.89 28.84 -6.32
C LYS A 514 -4.84 29.53 -5.46
N GLY A 515 -3.56 29.37 -5.80
CA GLY A 515 -2.43 30.04 -5.14
C GLY A 515 -1.60 29.09 -4.28
N THR A 516 -0.74 29.66 -3.47
CA THR A 516 0.33 28.96 -2.78
C THR A 516 -0.10 28.48 -1.41
N SER A 517 0.29 27.25 -1.07
CA SER A 517 0.12 26.64 0.26
C SER A 517 1.48 26.23 0.81
N PHE A 518 1.64 26.34 2.12
CA PHE A 518 2.78 25.80 2.86
C PHE A 518 2.31 24.65 3.73
N SER A 519 3.09 23.56 3.76
CA SER A 519 2.79 22.44 4.64
C SER A 519 4.05 21.90 5.29
N THR A 520 3.96 21.59 6.58
CA THR A 520 4.96 20.81 7.29
C THR A 520 4.30 19.62 7.97
N ALA A 521 5.04 18.53 8.11
CA ALA A 521 4.53 17.37 8.84
C ALA A 521 5.65 16.56 9.50
N PHE A 522 5.23 15.87 10.53
CA PHE A 522 6.02 14.81 11.17
C PHE A 522 5.26 13.49 11.07
N SER A 523 5.91 12.48 10.54
CA SER A 523 5.34 11.13 10.50
C SER A 523 6.25 10.11 11.16
N VAL A 524 5.62 9.16 11.85
CA VAL A 524 6.27 8.02 12.49
C VAL A 524 5.53 6.75 12.08
N PHE A 525 6.29 5.71 11.73
CA PHE A 525 5.75 4.36 11.60
C PHE A 525 6.72 3.32 12.17
N PHE A 526 6.17 2.21 12.65
CA PHE A 526 6.92 1.13 13.30
C PHE A 526 6.35 -0.24 12.95
#